data_3d9b3876f7bef98d33f181405d8f61ce
#
_entry.id   3d9b3876f7bef98d33f181405d8f61ce
#
_cell.length_a   1.000
_cell.length_b   1.000
_cell.length_c   1.000
_cell.angle_alpha   90.00
_cell.angle_beta   90.00
_cell.angle_gamma   90.00
#
_symmetry.space_group_name_H-M   'P 1'
#
loop_
_entity.id
_entity.type
_entity.pdbx_description
1 polymer ?
#
loop_
_entity_poly.entity_id
_entity_poly.type
_entity_poly.pdbx_seq_one_letter_code
_entity_poly.pdbx_strand_id
1 'polypeptide(L)'
;MTTFLERLTRPFPAFVLIVLMLIFDQAIKYAVELYLPLNEAVHVVPMLALYRTYNLGVAFSMLSDTSGWFIVTLRLTIVIFVLWLWHRTGREHHLAHLGFALIIAGALGNLIDRFLYGHVIDYILFYTQTWSFAVFNLADSLITIGAGFILLDEVLAHRRSKE
;
A
#
# COMPACT_ATOMS: atom_id res chain seq x y z
N MET A 1 -15.21 19.01 19.57
CA MET A 1 -14.14 17.98 19.53
C MET A 1 -13.76 17.75 18.08
N THR A 2 -12.48 17.91 17.73
CA THR A 2 -12.03 17.57 16.36
C THR A 2 -12.07 16.07 16.15
N THR A 3 -12.65 15.63 15.04
CA THR A 3 -12.70 14.21 14.67
C THR A 3 -11.32 13.66 14.36
N PHE A 4 -11.16 12.34 14.33
CA PHE A 4 -9.90 11.69 13.92
C PHE A 4 -9.45 12.13 12.52
N LEU A 5 -10.39 12.17 11.56
CA LEU A 5 -10.11 12.56 10.18
C LEU A 5 -9.66 14.02 10.07
N GLU A 6 -10.29 14.94 10.80
CA GLU A 6 -9.83 16.34 10.86
C GLU A 6 -8.41 16.49 11.41
N ARG A 7 -7.99 15.62 12.33
CA ARG A 7 -6.62 15.62 12.85
C ARG A 7 -5.59 15.22 11.78
N LEU A 8 -5.96 14.32 10.86
CA LEU A 8 -5.04 13.87 9.79
C LEU A 8 -4.74 14.95 8.75
N THR A 9 -5.48 16.08 8.74
CA THR A 9 -5.11 17.24 7.93
C THR A 9 -3.89 18.00 8.50
N ARG A 10 -3.45 17.64 9.71
CA ARG A 10 -2.25 18.18 10.33
C ARG A 10 -1.06 17.25 10.11
N PRO A 11 0.16 17.78 9.89
CA PRO A 11 1.31 16.97 9.51
C PRO A 11 1.73 15.95 10.59
N PHE A 12 1.67 16.30 11.87
CA PHE A 12 2.13 15.41 12.95
C PHE A 12 1.24 14.16 13.13
N PRO A 13 -0.10 14.24 13.26
CA PRO A 13 -0.94 13.05 13.32
C PRO A 13 -0.86 12.18 12.07
N ALA A 14 -0.77 12.78 10.89
CA ALA A 14 -0.59 12.05 9.65
C ALA A 14 0.76 11.30 9.61
N PHE A 15 1.84 11.94 10.04
CA PHE A 15 3.16 11.30 10.18
C PHE A 15 3.11 10.11 11.16
N VAL A 16 2.46 10.28 12.32
CA VAL A 16 2.30 9.19 13.28
C VAL A 16 1.54 8.01 12.67
N LEU A 17 0.46 8.26 11.92
CA LEU A 17 -0.28 7.20 11.23
C LEU A 17 0.61 6.47 10.22
N ILE A 18 1.37 7.20 9.40
CA ILE A 18 2.30 6.61 8.42
C ILE A 18 3.31 5.70 9.12
N VAL A 19 3.93 6.18 10.20
CA VAL A 19 4.94 5.41 10.94
C VAL A 19 4.32 4.15 11.56
N LEU A 20 3.13 4.26 12.15
CA LEU A 20 2.45 3.10 12.74
C LEU A 20 2.08 2.05 11.68
N MET A 21 1.53 2.46 10.53
CA MET A 21 1.20 1.54 9.44
C MET A 21 2.44 0.89 8.86
N LEU A 22 3.53 1.65 8.73
CA LEU A 22 4.82 1.14 8.26
C LEU A 22 5.41 0.10 9.21
N ILE A 23 5.41 0.37 10.50
CA ILE A 23 5.87 -0.58 11.53
C ILE A 23 5.01 -1.85 11.48
N PHE A 24 3.70 -1.69 11.34
CA PHE A 24 2.78 -2.82 11.29
C PHE A 24 2.99 -3.69 10.05
N ASP A 25 3.19 -3.08 8.87
CA ASP A 25 3.53 -3.78 7.62
C ASP A 25 4.83 -4.58 7.78
N GLN A 26 5.90 -3.93 8.25
CA GLN A 26 7.19 -4.59 8.42
C GLN A 26 7.17 -5.69 9.50
N ALA A 27 6.40 -5.50 10.58
CA ALA A 27 6.24 -6.53 11.61
C ALA A 27 5.53 -7.77 11.06
N ILE A 28 4.48 -7.60 10.25
CA ILE A 28 3.80 -8.72 9.60
C ILE A 28 4.73 -9.42 8.62
N LYS A 29 5.45 -8.70 7.77
CA LYS A 29 6.41 -9.26 6.81
C LYS A 29 7.51 -10.05 7.53
N TYR A 30 8.03 -9.54 8.63
CA TYR A 30 8.99 -10.26 9.46
C TYR A 30 8.40 -11.55 10.03
N ALA A 31 7.17 -11.52 10.53
CA ALA A 31 6.48 -12.73 11.02
C ALA A 31 6.23 -13.74 9.89
N VAL A 32 5.84 -13.27 8.70
CA VAL A 32 5.68 -14.09 7.49
C VAL A 32 6.99 -14.79 7.13
N GLU A 33 8.12 -14.09 7.16
CA GLU A 33 9.44 -14.66 6.90
C GLU A 33 9.81 -15.77 7.91
N LEU A 34 9.44 -15.60 9.18
CA LEU A 34 9.77 -16.56 10.24
C LEU A 34 8.88 -17.81 10.23
N TYR A 35 7.60 -17.66 9.95
CA TYR A 35 6.60 -18.69 10.24
C TYR A 35 5.96 -19.32 9.01
N LEU A 36 6.04 -18.70 7.84
CA LEU A 36 5.44 -19.28 6.63
C LEU A 36 6.50 -19.93 5.74
N PRO A 37 6.25 -21.13 5.24
CA PRO A 37 7.10 -21.76 4.24
C PRO A 37 7.09 -20.95 2.93
N LEU A 38 8.23 -20.92 2.24
CA LEU A 38 8.34 -20.21 0.96
C LEU A 38 7.66 -21.03 -0.16
N ASN A 39 6.81 -20.35 -0.96
CA ASN A 39 6.10 -20.93 -2.09
C ASN A 39 5.18 -22.12 -1.75
N GLU A 40 4.68 -22.17 -0.52
CA GLU A 40 3.68 -23.13 -0.09
C GLU A 40 2.44 -22.42 0.44
N ALA A 41 1.26 -22.96 0.12
CA ALA A 41 -0.01 -22.38 0.55
C ALA A 41 -0.43 -22.93 1.93
N VAL A 42 -0.63 -22.04 2.88
CA VAL A 42 -1.26 -22.35 4.17
C VAL A 42 -2.71 -21.85 4.12
N HIS A 43 -3.64 -22.78 3.95
CA HIS A 43 -5.06 -22.45 3.82
C HIS A 43 -5.64 -21.97 5.15
N VAL A 44 -6.26 -20.80 5.15
CA VAL A 44 -6.87 -20.18 6.36
C VAL A 44 -8.36 -20.42 6.40
N VAL A 45 -9.04 -20.06 5.32
CA VAL A 45 -10.48 -20.31 5.09
C VAL A 45 -10.68 -20.61 3.60
N PRO A 46 -11.86 -21.11 3.18
CA PRO A 46 -12.14 -21.25 1.76
C PRO A 46 -11.87 -19.96 1.00
N MET A 47 -11.18 -20.04 -0.13
CA MET A 47 -10.81 -18.95 -1.02
C MET A 47 -9.72 -17.99 -0.49
N LEU A 48 -9.13 -18.21 0.72
CA LEU A 48 -8.05 -17.41 1.28
C LEU A 48 -6.94 -18.30 1.82
N ALA A 49 -5.73 -18.09 1.36
CA ALA A 49 -4.53 -18.72 1.89
C ALA A 49 -3.46 -17.67 2.20
N LEU A 50 -2.55 -18.02 3.11
CA LEU A 50 -1.27 -17.36 3.26
C LEU A 50 -0.27 -18.09 2.35
N TYR A 51 0.39 -17.35 1.48
CA TYR A 51 1.31 -17.89 0.48
C TYR A 51 2.51 -16.97 0.36
N ARG A 52 3.59 -17.28 1.09
CA ARG A 52 4.79 -16.45 1.03
C ARG A 52 5.47 -16.58 -0.33
N THR A 53 5.67 -15.44 -1.00
CA THR A 53 6.42 -15.36 -2.25
C THR A 53 7.21 -14.07 -2.34
N TYR A 54 8.26 -14.08 -3.17
CA TYR A 54 9.13 -12.92 -3.39
C TYR A 54 8.82 -12.25 -4.72
N ASN A 55 8.30 -11.03 -4.64
CA ASN A 55 7.97 -10.24 -5.80
C ASN A 55 9.15 -9.37 -6.23
N LEU A 56 9.84 -9.81 -7.28
CA LEU A 56 10.97 -9.09 -7.88
C LEU A 56 10.57 -7.84 -8.69
N GLY A 57 9.27 -7.56 -8.77
CA GLY A 57 8.74 -6.45 -9.56
C GLY A 57 8.45 -6.82 -11.02
N VAL A 58 8.48 -8.09 -11.33
CA VAL A 58 8.26 -8.69 -12.66
C VAL A 58 6.76 -8.90 -12.91
N ALA A 59 5.91 -7.91 -12.63
CA ALA A 59 4.50 -7.99 -13.03
C ALA A 59 4.34 -8.03 -14.57
N PHE A 60 5.43 -7.70 -15.29
CA PHE A 60 5.54 -7.87 -16.72
C PHE A 60 6.93 -8.46 -17.02
N SER A 61 6.99 -9.70 -17.41
CA SER A 61 8.20 -10.35 -17.94
C SER A 61 8.91 -9.56 -19.07
N MET A 62 8.31 -8.48 -19.53
CA MET A 62 8.88 -7.52 -20.49
C MET A 62 9.97 -6.60 -19.90
N LEU A 63 10.17 -6.57 -18.57
CA LEU A 63 11.15 -5.72 -17.90
C LEU A 63 12.21 -6.53 -17.15
N SER A 64 12.35 -7.82 -17.44
CA SER A 64 13.37 -8.70 -16.81
C SER A 64 14.81 -8.19 -17.00
N ASP A 65 15.05 -7.44 -18.08
CA ASP A 65 16.36 -6.83 -18.38
C ASP A 65 16.50 -5.40 -17.83
N THR A 66 15.44 -4.85 -17.20
CA THR A 66 15.51 -3.50 -16.64
C THR A 66 16.16 -3.56 -15.27
N SER A 67 17.18 -2.74 -15.03
CA SER A 67 17.87 -2.68 -13.74
C SER A 67 16.87 -2.42 -12.62
N GLY A 68 17.03 -3.09 -11.47
CA GLY A 68 16.16 -2.90 -10.29
C GLY A 68 16.02 -1.42 -9.87
N TRP A 69 17.00 -0.59 -10.23
CA TRP A 69 17.00 0.86 -10.04
C TRP A 69 15.90 1.59 -10.81
N PHE A 70 15.48 1.11 -11.98
CA PHE A 70 14.35 1.70 -12.71
C PHE A 70 13.05 1.59 -11.92
N ILE A 71 12.80 0.42 -11.32
CA ILE A 71 11.59 0.18 -10.50
C ILE A 71 11.62 1.04 -9.25
N VAL A 72 12.78 1.17 -8.60
CA VAL A 72 12.97 2.04 -7.44
C VAL A 72 12.71 3.51 -7.81
N THR A 73 13.30 3.98 -8.91
CA THR A 73 13.13 5.36 -9.38
C THR A 73 11.67 5.66 -9.73
N LEU A 74 10.99 4.75 -10.44
CA LEU A 74 9.57 4.90 -10.75
C LEU A 74 8.71 5.01 -9.49
N ARG A 75 8.95 4.18 -8.48
CA ARG A 75 8.22 4.21 -7.21
C ARG A 75 8.50 5.48 -6.42
N LEU A 76 9.74 5.93 -6.36
CA LEU A 76 10.08 7.22 -5.74
C LEU A 76 9.39 8.38 -6.44
N THR A 77 9.33 8.36 -7.77
CA THR A 77 8.60 9.37 -8.55
C THR A 77 7.12 9.38 -8.19
N ILE A 78 6.49 8.20 -8.05
CA ILE A 78 5.10 8.09 -7.61
C ILE A 78 4.91 8.65 -6.20
N VAL A 79 5.80 8.31 -5.24
CA VAL A 79 5.75 8.84 -3.87
C VAL A 79 5.85 10.38 -3.87
N ILE A 80 6.79 10.94 -4.63
CA ILE A 80 6.96 12.41 -4.75
C ILE A 80 5.71 13.04 -5.36
N PHE A 81 5.13 12.42 -6.40
CA PHE A 81 3.89 12.90 -7.01
C PHE A 81 2.71 12.87 -6.03
N VAL A 82 2.56 11.80 -5.26
CA VAL A 82 1.52 11.67 -4.22
C VAL A 82 1.70 12.73 -3.13
N LEU A 83 2.94 12.99 -2.68
CA LEU A 83 3.24 14.05 -1.72
C LEU A 83 2.92 15.44 -2.29
N TRP A 84 3.20 15.68 -3.57
CA TRP A 84 2.84 16.92 -4.25
C TRP A 84 1.32 17.12 -4.32
N LEU A 85 0.57 16.07 -4.69
CA LEU A 85 -0.90 16.11 -4.67
C LEU A 85 -1.42 16.39 -3.26
N TRP A 86 -0.89 15.71 -2.26
CA TRP A 86 -1.26 15.90 -0.86
C TRP A 86 -1.06 17.36 -0.40
N HIS A 87 0.08 17.94 -0.76
CA HIS A 87 0.38 19.35 -0.46
C HIS A 87 -0.61 20.32 -1.12
N ARG A 88 -1.19 19.95 -2.26
CA ARG A 88 -2.18 20.75 -3.00
C ARG A 88 -3.61 20.57 -2.51
N THR A 89 -3.87 19.53 -1.75
CA THR A 89 -5.23 19.18 -1.27
C THR A 89 -5.61 20.04 -0.09
N GLY A 90 -6.80 20.66 -0.16
CA GLY A 90 -7.36 21.50 0.90
C GLY A 90 -7.68 20.69 2.17
N ARG A 91 -7.68 21.37 3.32
CA ARG A 91 -7.92 20.71 4.62
C ARG A 91 -9.33 20.17 4.80
N GLU A 92 -10.27 20.57 4.00
CA GLU A 92 -11.67 20.10 3.95
C GLU A 92 -11.79 18.67 3.41
N HIS A 93 -10.78 18.19 2.69
CA HIS A 93 -10.71 16.86 2.07
C HIS A 93 -10.18 15.79 3.03
N HIS A 94 -10.93 15.56 4.12
CA HIS A 94 -10.46 14.71 5.24
C HIS A 94 -10.18 13.26 4.85
N LEU A 95 -11.02 12.66 3.98
CA LEU A 95 -10.80 11.30 3.48
C LEU A 95 -9.59 11.23 2.56
N ALA A 96 -9.38 12.25 1.73
CA ALA A 96 -8.19 12.33 0.88
C ALA A 96 -6.91 12.37 1.73
N HIS A 97 -6.87 13.12 2.83
CA HIS A 97 -5.72 13.14 3.74
C HIS A 97 -5.43 11.77 4.36
N LEU A 98 -6.47 11.01 4.76
CA LEU A 98 -6.31 9.63 5.19
C LEU A 98 -5.75 8.77 4.04
N GLY A 99 -6.33 8.89 2.85
CA GLY A 99 -5.91 8.17 1.65
C GLY A 99 -4.44 8.38 1.31
N PHE A 100 -3.97 9.63 1.31
CA PHE A 100 -2.56 9.97 1.07
C PHE A 100 -1.64 9.34 2.13
N ALA A 101 -2.00 9.39 3.41
CA ALA A 101 -1.21 8.79 4.47
C ALA A 101 -1.07 7.27 4.29
N LEU A 102 -2.15 6.57 3.92
CA LEU A 102 -2.12 5.13 3.66
C LEU A 102 -1.27 4.78 2.43
N ILE A 103 -1.41 5.53 1.33
CA ILE A 103 -0.60 5.32 0.13
C ILE A 103 0.90 5.49 0.44
N ILE A 104 1.26 6.55 1.16
CA ILE A 104 2.67 6.79 1.53
C ILE A 104 3.20 5.67 2.41
N ALA A 105 2.43 5.24 3.43
CA ALA A 105 2.84 4.12 4.30
C ALA A 105 3.08 2.83 3.51
N GLY A 106 2.13 2.44 2.65
CA GLY A 106 2.26 1.25 1.82
C GLY A 106 3.41 1.34 0.80
N ALA A 107 3.54 2.49 0.12
CA ALA A 107 4.61 2.69 -0.84
C ALA A 107 6.00 2.62 -0.17
N LEU A 108 6.17 3.21 1.01
CA LEU A 108 7.40 3.13 1.79
C LEU A 108 7.66 1.71 2.29
N GLY A 109 6.63 0.96 2.74
CA GLY A 109 6.77 -0.43 3.17
C GLY A 109 7.35 -1.31 2.06
N ASN A 110 6.77 -1.26 0.87
CA ASN A 110 7.29 -2.00 -0.28
C ASN A 110 8.64 -1.48 -0.79
N LEU A 111 8.96 -0.22 -0.58
CA LEU A 111 10.25 0.36 -0.94
C LEU A 111 11.35 -0.13 0.01
N ILE A 112 11.08 -0.20 1.31
CA ILE A 112 12.01 -0.73 2.33
C ILE A 112 12.38 -2.17 2.00
N ASP A 113 11.39 -3.02 1.69
CA ASP A 113 11.66 -4.42 1.31
C ASP A 113 12.65 -4.49 0.15
N ARG A 114 12.45 -3.68 -0.88
CA ARG A 114 13.35 -3.68 -2.05
C ARG A 114 14.75 -3.18 -1.75
N PHE A 115 14.89 -2.19 -0.87
CA PHE A 115 16.21 -1.71 -0.45
C PHE A 115 16.95 -2.73 0.40
N LEU A 116 16.24 -3.45 1.28
CA LEU A 116 16.86 -4.39 2.21
C LEU A 116 17.09 -5.76 1.58
N TYR A 117 16.12 -6.26 0.79
CA TYR A 117 16.08 -7.64 0.32
C TYR A 117 16.13 -7.78 -1.22
N GLY A 118 16.01 -6.69 -1.96
CA GLY A 118 15.93 -6.71 -3.44
C GLY A 118 14.56 -7.16 -3.99
N HIS A 119 13.62 -7.56 -3.15
CA HIS A 119 12.27 -8.00 -3.52
C HIS A 119 11.24 -7.47 -2.52
N VAL A 120 9.96 -7.64 -2.84
CA VAL A 120 8.85 -7.40 -1.90
C VAL A 120 8.33 -8.75 -1.40
N ILE A 121 7.99 -8.81 -0.11
CA ILE A 121 7.41 -9.99 0.52
C ILE A 121 5.90 -9.93 0.37
N ASP A 122 5.33 -10.80 -0.49
CA ASP A 122 3.90 -10.95 -0.69
C ASP A 122 3.41 -12.22 0.00
N TYR A 123 2.17 -12.20 0.56
CA TYR A 123 1.73 -13.32 1.39
C TYR A 123 0.21 -13.55 1.45
N ILE A 124 -0.63 -12.70 0.86
CA ILE A 124 -2.08 -12.86 0.84
C ILE A 124 -2.50 -13.39 -0.52
N LEU A 125 -3.11 -14.55 -0.57
CA LEU A 125 -3.59 -15.20 -1.78
C LEU A 125 -5.10 -15.41 -1.71
N PHE A 126 -5.86 -14.73 -2.57
CA PHE A 126 -7.24 -15.09 -2.88
C PHE A 126 -7.29 -16.01 -4.08
N TYR A 127 -8.03 -17.10 -3.96
CA TYR A 127 -8.14 -18.11 -5.01
C TYR A 127 -9.52 -18.77 -5.05
N THR A 128 -9.84 -19.34 -6.18
CA THR A 128 -10.99 -20.24 -6.38
C THR A 128 -10.48 -21.56 -6.97
N GLN A 129 -11.37 -22.48 -7.29
CA GLN A 129 -10.98 -23.75 -7.93
C GLN A 129 -10.37 -23.55 -9.33
N THR A 130 -10.69 -22.45 -10.00
CA THR A 130 -10.29 -22.20 -11.40
C THR A 130 -9.48 -20.93 -11.60
N TRP A 131 -9.35 -20.09 -10.58
CA TRP A 131 -8.67 -18.80 -10.69
C TRP A 131 -8.01 -18.39 -9.37
N SER A 132 -6.88 -17.70 -9.47
CA SER A 132 -6.21 -17.08 -8.33
C SER A 132 -5.87 -15.61 -8.64
N PHE A 133 -6.04 -14.77 -7.64
CA PHE A 133 -5.53 -13.39 -7.70
C PHE A 133 -4.00 -13.38 -7.54
N ALA A 134 -3.35 -12.32 -8.01
CA ALA A 134 -1.93 -12.13 -7.70
C ALA A 134 -1.72 -12.05 -6.18
N VAL A 135 -0.68 -12.69 -5.67
CA VAL A 135 -0.34 -12.59 -4.25
C VAL A 135 0.03 -11.14 -3.93
N PHE A 136 -0.42 -10.64 -2.80
CA PHE A 136 -0.19 -9.26 -2.37
C PHE A 136 0.05 -9.20 -0.86
N ASN A 137 0.29 -8.01 -0.33
CA ASN A 137 0.61 -7.78 1.07
C ASN A 137 -0.21 -6.62 1.68
N LEU A 138 0.04 -6.30 2.95
CA LEU A 138 -0.62 -5.19 3.64
C LEU A 138 -0.32 -3.84 2.97
N ALA A 139 0.93 -3.60 2.56
CA ALA A 139 1.32 -2.36 1.89
C ALA A 139 0.52 -2.12 0.60
N ASP A 140 0.29 -3.16 -0.21
CA ASP A 140 -0.55 -3.07 -1.42
C ASP A 140 -2.02 -2.78 -1.07
N SER A 141 -2.51 -3.38 0.02
CA SER A 141 -3.84 -3.11 0.55
C SER A 141 -3.99 -1.65 0.99
N LEU A 142 -2.99 -1.11 1.71
CA LEU A 142 -2.96 0.29 2.13
C LEU A 142 -2.98 1.25 0.92
N ILE A 143 -2.20 0.97 -0.12
CA ILE A 143 -2.18 1.75 -1.36
C ILE A 143 -3.56 1.73 -2.02
N THR A 144 -4.16 0.55 -2.17
CA THR A 144 -5.46 0.38 -2.84
C THR A 144 -6.59 1.05 -2.08
N ILE A 145 -6.66 0.84 -0.76
CA ILE A 145 -7.68 1.46 0.12
C ILE A 145 -7.47 2.98 0.14
N GLY A 146 -6.23 3.44 0.23
CA GLY A 146 -5.89 4.86 0.21
C GLY A 146 -6.33 5.55 -1.08
N ALA A 147 -6.09 4.93 -2.24
CA ALA A 147 -6.58 5.42 -3.53
C ALA A 147 -8.13 5.46 -3.55
N GLY A 148 -8.79 4.44 -3.01
CA GLY A 148 -10.25 4.42 -2.86
C GLY A 148 -10.79 5.58 -2.01
N PHE A 149 -10.11 5.95 -0.91
CA PHE A 149 -10.51 7.10 -0.09
C PHE A 149 -10.34 8.43 -0.81
N ILE A 150 -9.28 8.62 -1.59
CA ILE A 150 -9.08 9.83 -2.39
C ILE A 150 -10.20 9.97 -3.44
N LEU A 151 -10.51 8.89 -4.16
CA LEU A 151 -11.58 8.89 -5.15
C LEU A 151 -12.95 9.13 -4.52
N LEU A 152 -13.22 8.53 -3.36
CA LEU A 152 -14.47 8.74 -2.64
C LEU A 152 -14.62 10.18 -2.18
N ASP A 153 -13.55 10.80 -1.65
CA ASP A 153 -13.56 12.20 -1.23
C ASP A 153 -13.87 13.13 -2.39
N GLU A 154 -13.28 12.90 -3.56
CA GLU A 154 -13.53 13.69 -4.78
C GLU A 154 -14.98 13.58 -5.24
N VAL A 155 -15.55 12.36 -5.24
CA VAL A 155 -16.96 12.15 -5.58
C VAL A 155 -17.89 12.89 -4.61
N LEU A 156 -17.60 12.84 -3.31
CA LEU A 156 -18.39 13.52 -2.29
C LEU A 156 -18.26 15.05 -2.40
N ALA A 157 -17.06 15.57 -2.65
CA ALA A 157 -16.84 16.99 -2.86
C ALA A 157 -17.59 17.51 -4.10
N HIS A 158 -17.54 16.76 -5.20
CA HIS A 158 -18.27 17.12 -6.42
C HIS A 158 -19.80 17.15 -6.24
N ARG A 159 -20.36 16.28 -5.41
CA ARG A 159 -21.80 16.31 -5.08
C ARG A 159 -22.16 17.55 -4.27
N ARG A 160 -21.36 17.90 -3.24
CA ARG A 160 -21.60 19.09 -2.41
C ARG A 160 -21.53 20.41 -3.20
N SER A 161 -20.74 20.47 -4.26
CA SER A 161 -20.61 21.67 -5.11
C SER A 161 -21.80 21.89 -6.05
N LYS A 162 -22.70 20.91 -6.17
CA LYS A 162 -23.91 20.99 -7.03
C LYS A 162 -25.20 21.22 -6.24
N GLU A 163 -25.14 21.19 -4.92
CA GLU A 163 -26.22 21.56 -3.99
C GLU A 163 -26.09 23.03 -3.57
#